data_74dfdecca7c1c1aea7b1e71e3b3c8626
#
_entry.id   74dfdecca7c1c1aea7b1e71e3b3c8626
#
_cell.length_a   1.000
_cell.length_b   1.000
_cell.length_c   1.000
_cell.angle_alpha   90.00
_cell.angle_beta   90.00
_cell.angle_gamma   90.00
#
_symmetry.space_group_name_H-M   'P 1'
#
loop_
_entity.id
_entity.type
_entity.pdbx_description
1 polymer ?
#
loop_
_entity_poly.entity_id
_entity_poly.type
_entity_poly.pdbx_seq_one_letter_code
_entity_poly.pdbx_strand_id
1 'polypeptide(L)'
;MISSVESVPVTVLGGYLGAGKTTLVNRLLSGDHGRRLAVLVNDFGEVNIDVDLITSHDGETISLQNGCVCCSIADALGESLDRVLALDPPPDQVVIEASGVADPAKIAAYGYGWPGCRLDAVIVLADAETIQVRAKDQFVGELVTRQLRGADLVLVTKSDLVSPEVLDSVLGWASDIAAVPVMPVSRGEIEPEVVLAMSRSGLDVGSARVATRDTPPLTDADAMFETATLVLPRPVARSRLEAALTLWSEDVVRVKGIVWFAEADGRNVEPHVVQRVGLRWSIEPAASEVSPEAGGGRLVVVVRRGALEAAALISDLIDAE
;
A
#
# COMPACT_ATOMS: atom_id res chain seq x y z
N MET A 1 17.11 -19.42 20.29
CA MET A 1 16.15 -18.28 20.27
C MET A 1 16.32 -17.65 18.90
N ILE A 2 15.40 -17.93 18.00
CA ILE A 2 15.38 -17.31 16.68
C ILE A 2 14.74 -15.94 16.94
N SER A 3 15.55 -14.88 16.90
CA SER A 3 15.06 -13.51 16.86
C SER A 3 14.05 -13.43 15.71
N SER A 4 12.80 -13.09 16.00
CA SER A 4 11.80 -12.84 14.97
C SER A 4 12.24 -11.58 14.20
N VAL A 5 12.98 -11.80 13.12
CA VAL A 5 13.29 -10.70 12.19
C VAL A 5 11.95 -10.26 11.61
N GLU A 6 11.55 -9.07 11.98
CA GLU A 6 10.30 -8.48 11.51
C GLU A 6 10.39 -8.30 9.99
N SER A 7 9.44 -8.88 9.27
CA SER A 7 9.45 -8.86 7.80
C SER A 7 9.22 -7.45 7.25
N VAL A 8 10.02 -7.06 6.24
CA VAL A 8 9.90 -5.77 5.56
C VAL A 8 8.69 -5.82 4.60
N PRO A 9 7.77 -4.86 4.68
CA PRO A 9 6.63 -4.79 3.76
C PRO A 9 7.09 -4.46 2.34
N VAL A 10 6.48 -5.15 1.36
CA VAL A 10 6.73 -4.99 -0.07
C VAL A 10 5.46 -4.52 -0.75
N THR A 11 5.49 -3.35 -1.40
CA THR A 11 4.43 -2.87 -2.29
C THR A 11 4.88 -3.03 -3.74
N VAL A 12 4.04 -3.64 -4.57
CA VAL A 12 4.27 -3.77 -6.01
C VAL A 12 3.44 -2.75 -6.76
N LEU A 13 4.12 -1.89 -7.55
CA LEU A 13 3.47 -0.92 -8.44
C LEU A 13 3.43 -1.49 -9.86
N GLY A 14 2.24 -1.82 -10.34
CA GLY A 14 1.97 -2.26 -11.69
C GLY A 14 1.31 -1.18 -12.54
N GLY A 15 0.99 -1.54 -13.79
CA GLY A 15 0.28 -0.67 -14.74
C GLY A 15 1.01 -0.56 -16.06
N TYR A 16 0.24 -0.34 -17.14
CA TYR A 16 0.78 -0.31 -18.49
C TYR A 16 1.76 0.84 -18.71
N LEU A 17 2.49 0.81 -19.84
CA LEU A 17 3.45 1.83 -20.23
C LEU A 17 2.81 3.23 -20.22
N GLY A 18 3.48 4.20 -19.60
CA GLY A 18 3.01 5.58 -19.50
C GLY A 18 1.94 5.84 -18.41
N ALA A 19 1.57 4.83 -17.61
CA ALA A 19 0.57 4.96 -16.55
C ALA A 19 1.01 5.84 -15.36
N GLY A 20 2.26 6.33 -15.33
CA GLY A 20 2.72 7.25 -14.28
C GLY A 20 3.39 6.57 -13.08
N LYS A 21 3.81 5.29 -13.18
CA LYS A 21 4.49 4.56 -12.12
C LYS A 21 5.72 5.29 -11.60
N THR A 22 6.67 5.61 -12.48
CA THR A 22 7.90 6.33 -12.13
C THR A 22 7.61 7.73 -11.55
N THR A 23 6.57 8.41 -12.00
CA THR A 23 6.14 9.69 -11.43
C THR A 23 5.70 9.52 -9.98
N LEU A 24 4.91 8.49 -9.69
CA LEU A 24 4.47 8.17 -8.34
C LEU A 24 5.66 7.80 -7.45
N VAL A 25 6.56 6.95 -7.93
CA VAL A 25 7.79 6.56 -7.21
C VAL A 25 8.62 7.79 -6.86
N ASN A 26 8.88 8.68 -7.82
CA ASN A 26 9.66 9.89 -7.58
C ASN A 26 9.00 10.81 -6.55
N ARG A 27 7.67 10.90 -6.53
CA ARG A 27 6.95 11.66 -5.50
C ARG A 27 7.06 11.03 -4.12
N LEU A 28 6.97 9.71 -4.03
CA LEU A 28 7.18 9.01 -2.77
C LEU A 28 8.61 9.23 -2.26
N LEU A 29 9.61 9.17 -3.13
CA LEU A 29 11.01 9.41 -2.76
C LEU A 29 11.29 10.85 -2.34
N SER A 30 10.61 11.83 -2.95
CA SER A 30 10.80 13.26 -2.64
C SER A 30 9.91 13.76 -1.49
N GLY A 31 8.95 12.95 -1.03
CA GLY A 31 8.00 13.32 0.03
C GLY A 31 8.62 13.19 1.42
N ASP A 32 8.27 14.13 2.31
CA ASP A 32 8.63 14.05 3.74
C ASP A 32 7.60 13.18 4.49
N HIS A 33 7.75 11.87 4.37
CA HIS A 33 6.90 10.88 5.05
C HIS A 33 7.59 10.18 6.22
N GLY A 34 8.84 10.57 6.54
CA GLY A 34 9.59 10.06 7.68
C GLY A 34 9.97 8.58 7.60
N ARG A 35 10.06 7.99 6.39
CA ARG A 35 10.32 6.55 6.17
C ARG A 35 11.52 6.34 5.28
N ARG A 36 12.26 5.27 5.56
CA ARG A 36 13.32 4.79 4.67
C ARG A 36 12.70 3.84 3.65
N LEU A 37 12.66 4.27 2.40
CA LEU A 37 12.15 3.48 1.30
C LEU A 37 13.31 2.89 0.50
N ALA A 38 13.21 1.60 0.18
CA ALA A 38 13.99 1.01 -0.89
C ALA A 38 13.09 0.87 -2.12
N VAL A 39 13.55 1.33 -3.27
CA VAL A 39 12.83 1.19 -4.53
C VAL A 39 13.62 0.27 -5.46
N LEU A 40 12.96 -0.79 -5.92
CA LEU A 40 13.49 -1.69 -6.94
C LEU A 40 12.73 -1.44 -8.24
N VAL A 41 13.45 -1.00 -9.28
CA VAL A 41 12.88 -0.81 -10.62
C VAL A 41 13.16 -2.05 -11.45
N ASN A 42 12.10 -2.74 -11.86
CA ASN A 42 12.20 -3.93 -12.70
C ASN A 42 11.81 -3.57 -14.13
N ASP A 43 12.78 -3.18 -14.95
CA ASP A 43 12.55 -2.90 -16.36
C ASP A 43 12.97 -4.08 -17.24
N PHE A 44 12.07 -4.49 -18.18
CA PHE A 44 12.30 -5.54 -19.15
C PHE A 44 12.89 -4.92 -20.42
N GLY A 45 14.20 -4.81 -20.52
CA GLY A 45 14.84 -4.34 -21.76
C GLY A 45 16.35 -4.38 -21.68
N GLU A 46 16.99 -4.74 -22.78
CA GLU A 46 18.43 -4.55 -22.96
C GLU A 46 18.74 -3.06 -22.79
N VAL A 47 19.69 -2.77 -21.90
CA VAL A 47 20.30 -1.44 -21.68
C VAL A 47 19.57 -0.55 -20.64
N ASN A 48 20.32 -0.29 -19.58
CA ASN A 48 20.16 0.67 -18.51
C ASN A 48 19.05 0.34 -17.49
N ILE A 49 19.45 -0.47 -16.57
CA ILE A 49 18.89 -0.53 -15.22
C ILE A 49 19.15 0.85 -14.60
N ASP A 50 18.16 1.69 -14.66
CA ASP A 50 18.16 2.93 -13.92
C ASP A 50 17.94 2.60 -12.43
N VAL A 51 19.08 2.51 -11.77
CA VAL A 51 19.33 2.91 -10.41
C VAL A 51 18.23 2.59 -9.39
N ASP A 52 18.45 1.52 -8.65
CA ASP A 52 17.80 1.30 -7.37
C ASP A 52 18.10 2.48 -6.45
N LEU A 53 17.10 3.31 -6.18
CA LEU A 53 17.26 4.49 -5.33
C LEU A 53 16.80 4.15 -3.91
N ILE A 54 17.73 4.17 -2.99
CA ILE A 54 17.43 4.17 -1.55
C ILE A 54 17.58 5.60 -1.08
N THR A 55 16.49 6.20 -0.62
CA THR A 55 16.55 7.50 0.02
C THR A 55 16.54 7.30 1.52
N SER A 56 17.66 7.61 2.19
CA SER A 56 17.71 7.75 3.65
C SER A 56 17.25 9.15 4.03
N HIS A 57 16.77 9.33 5.25
CA HIS A 57 16.35 10.62 5.81
C HIS A 57 17.49 11.65 5.83
N ASP A 58 18.74 11.21 5.67
CA ASP A 58 19.94 12.05 5.66
C ASP A 58 20.44 12.41 4.24
N GLY A 59 19.64 12.14 3.20
CA GLY A 59 19.93 12.59 1.83
C GLY A 59 20.98 11.76 1.07
N GLU A 60 21.45 10.64 1.60
CA GLU A 60 22.30 9.72 0.87
C GLU A 60 21.47 8.76 0.01
N THR A 61 21.64 8.88 -1.31
CA THR A 61 21.05 7.96 -2.28
C THR A 61 22.02 6.81 -2.53
N ILE A 62 21.64 5.59 -2.20
CA ILE A 62 22.44 4.40 -2.50
C ILE A 62 21.94 3.81 -3.81
N SER A 63 22.80 3.80 -4.83
CA SER A 63 22.57 3.17 -6.11
C SER A 63 23.11 1.74 -6.08
N LEU A 64 22.25 0.74 -6.26
CA LEU A 64 22.66 -0.63 -6.46
C LEU A 64 22.89 -0.88 -7.96
N GLN A 65 24.16 -0.97 -8.37
CA GLN A 65 24.51 -1.31 -9.75
C GLN A 65 24.38 -2.82 -9.96
N ASN A 66 23.51 -3.24 -10.86
CA ASN A 66 23.43 -4.62 -11.30
C ASN A 66 24.57 -4.96 -12.27
N GLY A 67 25.42 -5.86 -11.85
CA GLY A 67 26.37 -6.51 -12.72
C GLY A 67 25.89 -7.93 -13.10
N CYS A 68 25.96 -8.19 -14.40
CA CYS A 68 25.85 -9.50 -15.07
C CYS A 68 24.49 -9.99 -15.58
N VAL A 69 24.39 -9.92 -16.90
CA VAL A 69 23.43 -10.50 -17.82
C VAL A 69 23.59 -12.03 -17.88
N CYS A 70 23.09 -12.81 -16.94
CA CYS A 70 23.02 -14.29 -17.07
C CYS A 70 22.02 -14.99 -16.15
N CYS A 71 21.33 -14.28 -15.24
CA CYS A 71 20.36 -14.90 -14.35
C CYS A 71 18.93 -14.66 -14.82
N SER A 72 18.03 -15.59 -14.53
CA SER A 72 16.61 -15.37 -14.77
C SER A 72 16.16 -14.13 -13.98
N ILE A 73 15.15 -13.41 -14.45
CA ILE A 73 14.60 -12.21 -13.82
C ILE A 73 14.26 -12.47 -12.33
N ALA A 74 13.87 -13.70 -12.04
CA ALA A 74 13.57 -14.21 -10.73
C ALA A 74 14.78 -14.13 -9.78
N ASP A 75 15.93 -14.58 -10.24
CA ASP A 75 17.16 -14.61 -9.43
C ASP A 75 17.68 -13.19 -9.16
N ALA A 76 17.60 -12.30 -10.15
CA ALA A 76 18.03 -10.90 -10.01
C ALA A 76 17.18 -10.12 -8.99
N LEU A 77 15.85 -10.30 -8.99
CA LEU A 77 14.97 -9.65 -8.02
C LEU A 77 15.22 -10.19 -6.60
N GLY A 78 15.42 -11.51 -6.46
CA GLY A 78 15.75 -12.13 -5.20
C GLY A 78 17.07 -11.60 -4.61
N GLU A 79 18.13 -11.56 -5.42
CA GLU A 79 19.42 -10.96 -5.01
C GLU A 79 19.29 -9.50 -4.58
N SER A 80 18.46 -8.72 -5.28
CA SER A 80 18.21 -7.32 -4.93
C SER A 80 17.48 -7.20 -3.59
N LEU A 81 16.48 -8.06 -3.34
CA LEU A 81 15.79 -8.12 -2.05
C LEU A 81 16.75 -8.49 -0.92
N ASP A 82 17.61 -9.49 -1.11
CA ASP A 82 18.60 -9.87 -0.09
C ASP A 82 19.56 -8.73 0.23
N ARG A 83 20.04 -7.98 -0.76
CA ARG A 83 20.89 -6.82 -0.55
C ARG A 83 20.20 -5.73 0.25
N VAL A 84 18.95 -5.43 -0.11
CA VAL A 84 18.15 -4.41 0.58
C VAL A 84 17.86 -4.80 2.02
N LEU A 85 17.54 -6.07 2.28
CA LEU A 85 17.29 -6.58 3.63
C LEU A 85 18.55 -6.63 4.50
N ALA A 86 19.74 -6.72 3.88
CA ALA A 86 21.02 -6.73 4.57
C ALA A 86 21.52 -5.33 4.97
N LEU A 87 20.83 -4.25 4.60
CA LEU A 87 21.18 -2.90 5.02
C LEU A 87 21.01 -2.73 6.53
N ASP A 88 21.88 -1.93 7.14
CA ASP A 88 21.82 -1.59 8.57
C ASP A 88 21.76 -0.05 8.73
N PRO A 89 20.64 0.48 9.17
CA PRO A 89 19.37 -0.21 9.47
C PRO A 89 18.59 -0.58 8.19
N PRO A 90 17.77 -1.66 8.22
CA PRO A 90 16.99 -2.08 7.05
C PRO A 90 15.91 -1.04 6.70
N PRO A 91 15.41 -1.00 5.44
CA PRO A 91 14.37 -0.08 5.07
C PRO A 91 13.04 -0.39 5.81
N ASP A 92 12.22 0.65 5.96
CA ASP A 92 10.89 0.51 6.54
C ASP A 92 9.92 -0.12 5.54
N GLN A 93 10.23 -0.02 4.23
CA GLN A 93 9.45 -0.61 3.15
C GLN A 93 10.25 -0.75 1.86
N VAL A 94 9.93 -1.79 1.08
CA VAL A 94 10.38 -1.96 -0.30
C VAL A 94 9.22 -1.64 -1.23
N VAL A 95 9.48 -0.81 -2.24
CA VAL A 95 8.55 -0.55 -3.36
C VAL A 95 9.17 -1.15 -4.61
N ILE A 96 8.46 -2.06 -5.27
CA ILE A 96 8.89 -2.66 -6.54
C ILE A 96 8.10 -2.04 -7.68
N GLU A 97 8.74 -1.26 -8.54
CA GLU A 97 8.15 -0.79 -9.78
C GLU A 97 8.24 -1.89 -10.84
N ALA A 98 7.11 -2.45 -11.23
CA ALA A 98 7.03 -3.43 -12.30
C ALA A 98 7.14 -2.76 -13.67
N SER A 99 7.80 -3.42 -14.63
CA SER A 99 7.77 -2.99 -16.04
C SER A 99 6.32 -2.86 -16.55
N GLY A 100 6.08 -1.90 -17.43
CA GLY A 100 4.74 -1.66 -17.99
C GLY A 100 4.13 -2.86 -18.73
N VAL A 101 4.94 -3.85 -19.09
CA VAL A 101 4.50 -5.09 -19.74
C VAL A 101 4.54 -6.31 -18.81
N ALA A 102 4.97 -6.14 -17.57
CA ALA A 102 5.00 -7.23 -16.60
C ALA A 102 3.61 -7.48 -15.99
N ASP A 103 3.44 -8.70 -15.47
CA ASP A 103 2.30 -9.05 -14.63
C ASP A 103 2.67 -8.79 -13.15
N PRO A 104 2.10 -7.77 -12.50
CA PRO A 104 2.47 -7.41 -11.14
C PRO A 104 2.13 -8.51 -10.12
N ALA A 105 1.14 -9.36 -10.40
CA ALA A 105 0.79 -10.48 -9.54
C ALA A 105 1.91 -11.53 -9.46
N LYS A 106 2.68 -11.71 -10.53
CA LYS A 106 3.85 -12.60 -10.53
C LYS A 106 4.98 -12.03 -9.68
N ILE A 107 5.19 -10.71 -9.72
CA ILE A 107 6.18 -10.02 -8.89
C ILE A 107 5.75 -10.07 -7.42
N ALA A 108 4.46 -9.93 -7.13
CA ALA A 108 3.91 -10.03 -5.78
C ALA A 108 4.21 -11.37 -5.10
N ALA A 109 4.37 -12.45 -5.87
CA ALA A 109 4.73 -13.77 -5.33
C ALA A 109 6.06 -13.73 -4.55
N TYR A 110 7.00 -12.86 -4.93
CA TYR A 110 8.24 -12.65 -4.16
C TYR A 110 7.97 -11.98 -2.82
N GLY A 111 7.08 -11.00 -2.76
CA GLY A 111 6.66 -10.39 -1.50
C GLY A 111 6.00 -11.37 -0.53
N TYR A 112 5.35 -12.43 -1.06
CA TYR A 112 4.78 -13.50 -0.23
C TYR A 112 5.80 -14.55 0.21
N GLY A 113 6.75 -14.92 -0.67
CA GLY A 113 7.59 -16.08 -0.49
C GLY A 113 9.03 -15.77 -0.12
N TRP A 114 9.50 -14.54 -0.23
CA TRP A 114 10.89 -14.19 0.02
C TRP A 114 11.15 -14.06 1.54
N PRO A 115 12.15 -14.76 2.09
CA PRO A 115 12.48 -14.69 3.52
C PRO A 115 12.78 -13.24 3.95
N GLY A 116 12.18 -12.78 5.03
CA GLY A 116 12.34 -11.40 5.53
C GLY A 116 11.45 -10.37 4.85
N CYS A 117 10.66 -10.75 3.84
CA CYS A 117 9.66 -9.90 3.19
C CYS A 117 8.23 -10.33 3.55
N ARG A 118 7.29 -9.39 3.41
CA ARG A 118 5.84 -9.65 3.39
C ARG A 118 5.18 -8.75 2.35
N LEU A 119 4.27 -9.29 1.57
CA LEU A 119 3.52 -8.48 0.63
C LEU A 119 2.59 -7.52 1.38
N ASP A 120 2.70 -6.24 1.09
CA ASP A 120 1.80 -5.20 1.60
C ASP A 120 0.63 -4.97 0.62
N ALA A 121 0.93 -4.63 -0.63
CA ALA A 121 -0.08 -4.37 -1.64
C ALA A 121 0.43 -4.58 -3.07
N VAL A 122 -0.50 -4.90 -3.98
CA VAL A 122 -0.36 -4.76 -5.42
C VAL A 122 -1.21 -3.57 -5.87
N ILE A 123 -0.56 -2.48 -6.29
CA ILE A 123 -1.23 -1.26 -6.74
C ILE A 123 -1.01 -1.11 -8.23
N VAL A 124 -2.10 -1.01 -8.99
CA VAL A 124 -2.03 -0.88 -10.44
C VAL A 124 -2.46 0.51 -10.87
N LEU A 125 -1.58 1.17 -11.64
CA LEU A 125 -1.84 2.48 -12.20
C LEU A 125 -2.49 2.35 -13.58
N ALA A 126 -3.56 3.10 -13.80
CA ALA A 126 -4.35 3.13 -15.03
C ALA A 126 -4.44 4.57 -15.54
N ASP A 127 -3.89 4.87 -16.69
CA ASP A 127 -3.95 6.19 -17.32
C ASP A 127 -5.39 6.51 -17.77
N ALA A 128 -6.01 7.55 -17.22
CA ALA A 128 -7.39 7.94 -17.51
C ALA A 128 -7.66 8.20 -18.99
N GLU A 129 -6.67 8.71 -19.74
CA GLU A 129 -6.82 9.03 -21.15
C GLU A 129 -6.82 7.79 -22.06
N THR A 130 -6.07 6.73 -21.67
CA THR A 130 -5.74 5.67 -22.62
C THR A 130 -6.16 4.27 -22.19
N ILE A 131 -6.43 4.02 -20.92
CA ILE A 131 -6.60 2.67 -20.38
C ILE A 131 -7.72 1.88 -21.06
N GLN A 132 -8.88 2.49 -21.30
CA GLN A 132 -10.01 1.82 -21.96
C GLN A 132 -9.71 1.45 -23.43
N VAL A 133 -8.93 2.29 -24.11
CA VAL A 133 -8.49 2.02 -25.49
C VAL A 133 -7.47 0.89 -25.49
N ARG A 134 -6.52 0.93 -24.54
CA ARG A 134 -5.49 -0.12 -24.41
C ARG A 134 -6.11 -1.48 -24.06
N ALA A 135 -7.13 -1.51 -23.23
CA ALA A 135 -7.82 -2.75 -22.87
C ALA A 135 -8.58 -3.40 -24.04
N LYS A 136 -8.91 -2.63 -25.07
CA LYS A 136 -9.57 -3.14 -26.31
C LYS A 136 -8.57 -3.49 -27.41
N ASP A 137 -7.29 -3.19 -27.21
CA ASP A 137 -6.25 -3.47 -28.19
C ASP A 137 -6.02 -5.00 -28.32
N GLN A 138 -5.92 -5.48 -29.56
CA GLN A 138 -5.82 -6.91 -29.86
C GLN A 138 -4.51 -7.57 -29.33
N PHE A 139 -3.45 -6.78 -29.10
CA PHE A 139 -2.14 -7.29 -28.68
C PHE A 139 -1.91 -7.14 -27.15
N VAL A 140 -2.37 -6.03 -26.57
CA VAL A 140 -2.07 -5.70 -25.18
C VAL A 140 -3.30 -5.71 -24.27
N GLY A 141 -4.51 -5.80 -24.80
CA GLY A 141 -5.75 -5.67 -24.05
C GLY A 141 -5.90 -6.74 -22.96
N GLU A 142 -5.50 -7.98 -23.25
CA GLU A 142 -5.51 -9.05 -22.25
C GLU A 142 -4.52 -8.79 -21.12
N LEU A 143 -3.31 -8.29 -21.43
CA LEU A 143 -2.31 -7.92 -20.45
C LEU A 143 -2.84 -6.81 -19.52
N VAL A 144 -3.37 -5.73 -20.12
CA VAL A 144 -3.93 -4.59 -19.37
C VAL A 144 -5.05 -5.05 -18.44
N THR A 145 -5.97 -5.85 -18.94
CA THR A 145 -7.10 -6.37 -18.14
C THR A 145 -6.60 -7.29 -17.02
N ARG A 146 -5.60 -8.12 -17.29
CA ARG A 146 -5.01 -9.00 -16.28
C ARG A 146 -4.27 -8.22 -15.20
N GLN A 147 -3.54 -7.13 -15.56
CA GLN A 147 -2.92 -6.25 -14.58
C GLN A 147 -3.96 -5.67 -13.63
N LEU A 148 -5.08 -5.15 -14.15
CA LEU A 148 -6.18 -4.59 -13.33
C LEU A 148 -6.78 -5.65 -12.40
N ARG A 149 -7.04 -6.86 -12.88
CA ARG A 149 -7.59 -7.97 -12.07
C ARG A 149 -6.65 -8.46 -10.98
N GLY A 150 -5.36 -8.27 -11.15
CA GLY A 150 -4.35 -8.66 -10.17
C GLY A 150 -4.07 -7.61 -9.10
N ALA A 151 -4.77 -6.48 -9.13
CA ALA A 151 -4.60 -5.39 -8.18
C ALA A 151 -5.32 -5.64 -6.85
N ASP A 152 -4.80 -5.04 -5.78
CA ASP A 152 -5.52 -4.82 -4.52
C ASP A 152 -6.14 -3.40 -4.47
N LEU A 153 -5.57 -2.49 -5.27
CA LEU A 153 -6.02 -1.11 -5.44
C LEU A 153 -5.66 -0.64 -6.85
N VAL A 154 -6.58 0.04 -7.51
CA VAL A 154 -6.32 0.69 -8.81
C VAL A 154 -6.27 2.20 -8.62
N LEU A 155 -5.21 2.82 -9.15
CA LEU A 155 -5.04 4.28 -9.20
C LEU A 155 -5.25 4.76 -10.64
N VAL A 156 -6.35 5.46 -10.89
CA VAL A 156 -6.62 6.10 -12.19
C VAL A 156 -5.87 7.41 -12.24
N THR A 157 -4.71 7.39 -12.87
CA THR A 157 -3.78 8.51 -12.98
C THR A 157 -4.18 9.49 -14.07
N LYS A 158 -3.59 10.70 -14.03
CA LYS A 158 -3.87 11.77 -14.98
C LYS A 158 -5.35 12.15 -15.03
N SER A 159 -6.03 12.06 -13.91
CA SER A 159 -7.45 12.39 -13.79
C SER A 159 -7.74 13.86 -14.12
N ASP A 160 -6.73 14.73 -14.01
CA ASP A 160 -6.76 16.16 -14.38
C ASP A 160 -6.72 16.41 -15.89
N LEU A 161 -6.43 15.40 -16.72
CA LEU A 161 -6.33 15.55 -18.17
C LEU A 161 -7.61 15.15 -18.92
N VAL A 162 -8.61 14.65 -18.20
CA VAL A 162 -9.89 14.22 -18.79
C VAL A 162 -11.06 15.01 -18.20
N SER A 163 -12.21 15.02 -18.91
CA SER A 163 -13.41 15.64 -18.35
C SER A 163 -14.01 14.79 -17.22
N PRO A 164 -14.80 15.38 -16.29
CA PRO A 164 -15.45 14.63 -15.22
C PRO A 164 -16.26 13.43 -15.73
N GLU A 165 -16.97 13.57 -16.84
CA GLU A 165 -17.80 12.49 -17.42
C GLU A 165 -16.92 11.33 -17.92
N VAL A 166 -15.75 11.62 -18.50
CA VAL A 166 -14.79 10.60 -18.93
C VAL A 166 -14.17 9.94 -17.72
N LEU A 167 -13.81 10.71 -16.70
CA LEU A 167 -13.26 10.17 -15.45
C LEU A 167 -14.23 9.20 -14.79
N ASP A 168 -15.49 9.59 -14.61
CA ASP A 168 -16.54 8.74 -14.03
C ASP A 168 -16.71 7.43 -14.83
N SER A 169 -16.69 7.53 -16.18
CA SER A 169 -16.75 6.35 -17.05
C SER A 169 -15.55 5.42 -16.85
N VAL A 170 -14.34 5.98 -16.71
CA VAL A 170 -13.11 5.19 -16.51
C VAL A 170 -13.09 4.55 -15.13
N LEU A 171 -13.49 5.28 -14.09
CA LEU A 171 -13.56 4.77 -12.72
C LEU A 171 -14.53 3.59 -12.61
N GLY A 172 -15.76 3.75 -13.13
CA GLY A 172 -16.76 2.68 -13.15
C GLY A 172 -16.29 1.46 -13.93
N TRP A 173 -15.75 1.66 -15.14
CA TRP A 173 -15.21 0.59 -15.97
C TRP A 173 -14.03 -0.15 -15.30
N ALA A 174 -13.12 0.58 -14.65
CA ALA A 174 -11.99 -0.03 -13.96
C ALA A 174 -12.44 -0.85 -12.73
N SER A 175 -13.45 -0.34 -11.98
CA SER A 175 -14.07 -1.05 -10.86
C SER A 175 -14.73 -2.36 -11.31
N ASP A 176 -15.46 -2.34 -12.41
CA ASP A 176 -16.11 -3.54 -12.97
C ASP A 176 -15.09 -4.64 -13.37
N ILE A 177 -13.90 -4.24 -13.83
CA ILE A 177 -12.86 -5.20 -14.24
C ILE A 177 -12.05 -5.69 -13.06
N ALA A 178 -11.62 -4.79 -12.19
CA ALA A 178 -10.70 -5.09 -11.11
C ALA A 178 -11.41 -5.70 -9.89
N ALA A 179 -12.68 -5.36 -9.66
CA ALA A 179 -13.47 -5.73 -8.49
C ALA A 179 -12.75 -5.39 -7.15
N VAL A 180 -12.03 -4.27 -7.15
CA VAL A 180 -11.31 -3.70 -5.99
C VAL A 180 -11.52 -2.18 -5.99
N PRO A 181 -11.20 -1.47 -4.89
CA PRO A 181 -11.28 -0.02 -4.87
C PRO A 181 -10.50 0.64 -6.01
N VAL A 182 -11.08 1.67 -6.59
CA VAL A 182 -10.50 2.47 -7.67
C VAL A 182 -10.48 3.93 -7.25
N MET A 183 -9.31 4.57 -7.31
CA MET A 183 -9.12 5.96 -6.90
C MET A 183 -8.58 6.81 -8.05
N PRO A 184 -9.12 8.02 -8.29
CA PRO A 184 -8.50 8.98 -9.18
C PRO A 184 -7.25 9.60 -8.53
N VAL A 185 -6.24 9.86 -9.36
CA VAL A 185 -4.99 10.50 -8.96
C VAL A 185 -4.63 11.56 -9.99
N SER A 186 -4.55 12.82 -9.55
CA SER A 186 -4.12 13.94 -10.35
C SER A 186 -2.62 14.15 -10.16
N ARG A 187 -1.87 14.32 -11.24
CA ARG A 187 -0.42 14.66 -11.22
C ARG A 187 0.44 13.75 -10.34
N GLY A 188 -0.01 12.56 -10.01
CA GLY A 188 0.65 11.63 -9.07
C GLY A 188 0.54 12.05 -7.60
N GLU A 189 -0.33 13.01 -7.27
CA GLU A 189 -0.57 13.46 -5.90
C GLU A 189 -1.48 12.45 -5.19
N ILE A 190 -0.93 11.82 -4.17
CA ILE A 190 -1.61 10.84 -3.34
C ILE A 190 -1.00 10.86 -1.94
N GLU A 191 -1.83 10.68 -0.94
CA GLU A 191 -1.35 10.52 0.44
C GLU A 191 -0.43 9.28 0.54
N PRO A 192 0.80 9.43 1.07
CA PRO A 192 1.74 8.30 1.17
C PRO A 192 1.14 7.08 1.86
N GLU A 193 0.25 7.28 2.82
CA GLU A 193 -0.44 6.24 3.58
C GLU A 193 -1.30 5.32 2.71
N VAL A 194 -1.73 5.77 1.54
CA VAL A 194 -2.46 4.94 0.57
C VAL A 194 -1.54 3.91 -0.06
N VAL A 195 -0.30 4.29 -0.35
CA VAL A 195 0.68 3.44 -1.06
C VAL A 195 1.60 2.71 -0.09
N LEU A 196 2.03 3.38 0.99
CA LEU A 196 3.05 2.87 1.88
C LEU A 196 2.46 2.14 3.10
N ALA A 197 3.12 1.09 3.56
CA ALA A 197 2.83 0.42 4.82
C ALA A 197 3.01 1.37 6.02
N MET A 198 2.48 1.07 7.20
CA MET A 198 2.78 1.86 8.39
C MET A 198 4.26 1.76 8.76
N SER A 199 4.86 2.91 9.10
CA SER A 199 6.22 2.96 9.61
C SER A 199 6.32 2.38 11.02
N ARG A 200 7.45 1.74 11.33
CA ARG A 200 7.82 1.35 12.70
C ARG A 200 7.89 2.54 13.65
N SER A 201 8.41 3.68 13.17
CA SER A 201 8.52 4.93 13.95
C SER A 201 7.18 5.66 14.12
N GLY A 202 6.18 5.39 13.29
CA GLY A 202 4.81 5.91 13.44
C GLY A 202 4.05 5.33 14.64
N LEU A 203 4.67 4.39 15.35
CA LEU A 203 4.19 3.82 16.61
C LEU A 203 4.56 4.68 17.83
N ASP A 204 5.41 5.69 17.66
CA ASP A 204 5.71 6.66 18.72
C ASP A 204 4.48 7.55 18.98
N VAL A 205 3.84 7.23 20.06
CA VAL A 205 2.55 7.73 20.50
C VAL A 205 2.67 9.11 21.14
N GLY A 206 2.69 10.12 20.31
CA GLY A 206 2.31 11.46 20.77
C GLY A 206 0.78 11.57 20.71
N SER A 207 0.14 11.71 21.86
CA SER A 207 -1.27 12.03 22.11
C SER A 207 -2.08 12.42 20.86
N ALA A 208 -2.76 11.46 20.23
CA ALA A 208 -3.63 11.76 19.10
C ALA A 208 -5.08 11.81 19.57
N ARG A 209 -5.61 13.01 19.54
CA ARG A 209 -7.03 13.28 19.31
C ARG A 209 -7.38 12.82 17.91
N VAL A 210 -8.66 12.50 17.66
CA VAL A 210 -9.20 12.41 16.30
C VAL A 210 -8.81 13.68 15.57
N ALA A 211 -7.72 13.64 14.84
CA ALA A 211 -7.28 14.75 14.01
C ALA A 211 -7.85 14.47 12.62
N THR A 212 -9.08 14.92 12.39
CA THR A 212 -9.44 15.33 11.04
C THR A 212 -8.48 16.46 10.71
N ARG A 213 -7.55 16.24 9.79
CA ARG A 213 -6.75 17.34 9.26
C ARG A 213 -7.71 18.26 8.51
N ASP A 214 -8.04 19.41 9.10
CA ASP A 214 -8.64 20.57 8.43
C ASP A 214 -7.62 21.22 7.47
N THR A 215 -6.95 20.43 6.66
CA THR A 215 -6.16 20.96 5.56
C THR A 215 -7.11 21.04 4.37
N PRO A 216 -7.29 22.22 3.74
CA PRO A 216 -8.11 22.30 2.55
C PRO A 216 -7.57 21.33 1.51
N PRO A 217 -8.44 20.63 0.77
CA PRO A 217 -8.02 19.66 -0.23
C PRO A 217 -7.11 20.33 -1.26
N LEU A 218 -5.93 19.77 -1.47
CA LEU A 218 -4.94 20.28 -2.40
C LEU A 218 -5.31 19.98 -3.86
N THR A 219 -6.18 18.95 -4.07
CA THR A 219 -6.64 18.53 -5.39
C THR A 219 -8.09 18.01 -5.33
N ASP A 220 -8.74 17.84 -6.49
CA ASP A 220 -10.07 17.20 -6.57
C ASP A 220 -10.04 15.72 -6.12
N ALA A 221 -8.89 15.04 -6.22
CA ALA A 221 -8.71 13.68 -5.73
C ALA A 221 -8.74 13.63 -4.19
N ASP A 222 -8.11 14.60 -3.51
CA ASP A 222 -8.17 14.75 -2.04
C ASP A 222 -9.61 15.01 -1.57
N ALA A 223 -10.45 15.56 -2.44
CA ALA A 223 -11.87 15.78 -2.15
C ALA A 223 -12.69 14.48 -2.13
N MET A 224 -12.22 13.39 -2.75
CA MET A 224 -12.95 12.13 -2.86
C MET A 224 -12.66 11.13 -1.74
N PHE A 225 -11.55 11.27 -1.05
CA PHE A 225 -11.12 10.36 0.02
C PHE A 225 -10.76 11.15 1.27
N GLU A 226 -10.86 10.49 2.40
CA GLU A 226 -10.47 11.03 3.69
C GLU A 226 -9.72 9.98 4.49
N THR A 227 -8.76 10.44 5.27
CA THR A 227 -8.00 9.59 6.18
C THR A 227 -8.45 9.87 7.60
N ALA A 228 -8.82 8.82 8.33
CA ALA A 228 -9.20 8.91 9.72
C ALA A 228 -8.31 8.01 10.58
N THR A 229 -8.02 8.45 11.80
CA THR A 229 -7.36 7.62 12.80
C THR A 229 -8.39 7.17 13.83
N LEU A 230 -8.61 5.85 13.89
CA LEU A 230 -9.47 5.22 14.87
C LEU A 230 -8.64 4.82 16.07
N VAL A 231 -8.97 5.33 17.26
CA VAL A 231 -8.33 4.94 18.51
C VAL A 231 -9.26 3.98 19.23
N LEU A 232 -8.79 2.77 19.47
CA LEU A 232 -9.52 1.74 20.20
C LEU A 232 -9.22 1.89 21.69
N PRO A 233 -10.20 2.24 22.52
CA PRO A 233 -9.96 2.55 23.93
C PRO A 233 -9.67 1.31 24.79
N ARG A 234 -9.95 0.12 24.28
CA ARG A 234 -9.75 -1.17 24.95
C ARG A 234 -9.39 -2.26 23.94
N PRO A 235 -8.72 -3.34 24.37
CA PRO A 235 -8.49 -4.52 23.52
C PRO A 235 -9.79 -5.05 22.96
N VAL A 236 -9.76 -5.47 21.69
CA VAL A 236 -10.94 -5.98 20.97
C VAL A 236 -10.86 -7.49 20.82
N ALA A 237 -12.00 -8.15 20.61
CA ALA A 237 -12.00 -9.55 20.26
C ALA A 237 -11.53 -9.73 18.82
N ARG A 238 -10.60 -10.65 18.58
CA ARG A 238 -10.04 -10.92 17.25
C ARG A 238 -11.13 -11.22 16.22
N SER A 239 -12.09 -12.06 16.58
CA SER A 239 -13.21 -12.44 15.70
C SER A 239 -14.07 -11.26 15.25
N ARG A 240 -14.19 -10.22 16.09
CA ARG A 240 -14.93 -8.99 15.75
C ARG A 240 -14.19 -8.15 14.73
N LEU A 241 -12.87 -7.99 14.92
CA LEU A 241 -12.06 -7.26 13.96
C LEU A 241 -12.03 -7.98 12.60
N GLU A 242 -11.89 -9.30 12.60
CA GLU A 242 -11.94 -10.11 11.37
C GLU A 242 -13.29 -9.97 10.64
N ALA A 243 -14.38 -9.97 11.39
CA ALA A 243 -15.71 -9.74 10.83
C ALA A 243 -15.85 -8.32 10.26
N ALA A 244 -15.39 -7.29 10.98
CA ALA A 244 -15.40 -5.91 10.49
C ALA A 244 -14.56 -5.74 9.23
N LEU A 245 -13.33 -6.26 9.20
CA LEU A 245 -12.44 -6.22 8.03
C LEU A 245 -13.06 -6.90 6.80
N THR A 246 -13.87 -7.93 7.00
CA THR A 246 -14.56 -8.66 5.94
C THR A 246 -15.83 -7.95 5.47
N LEU A 247 -16.59 -7.33 6.39
CA LEU A 247 -17.88 -6.71 6.10
C LEU A 247 -17.77 -5.26 5.62
N TRP A 248 -16.66 -4.58 5.90
CA TRP A 248 -16.46 -3.21 5.42
C TRP A 248 -16.53 -3.13 3.90
N SER A 249 -17.28 -2.15 3.41
CA SER A 249 -17.50 -1.93 1.98
C SER A 249 -16.19 -1.62 1.22
N GLU A 250 -16.29 -1.59 -0.10
CA GLU A 250 -15.21 -1.15 -0.99
C GLU A 250 -14.82 0.32 -0.79
N ASP A 251 -15.67 1.09 -0.09
CA ASP A 251 -15.36 2.48 0.27
C ASP A 251 -14.24 2.60 1.29
N VAL A 252 -13.96 1.52 2.05
CA VAL A 252 -12.77 1.43 2.91
C VAL A 252 -11.61 0.92 2.06
N VAL A 253 -10.84 1.85 1.52
CA VAL A 253 -9.75 1.57 0.57
C VAL A 253 -8.56 0.92 1.26
N ARG A 254 -8.20 1.40 2.46
CA ARG A 254 -7.06 0.90 3.21
C ARG A 254 -7.29 1.01 4.71
N VAL A 255 -6.80 0.02 5.44
CA VAL A 255 -6.74 0.04 6.91
C VAL A 255 -5.36 -0.42 7.34
N LYS A 256 -4.74 0.30 8.27
CA LYS A 256 -3.46 -0.08 8.85
C LYS A 256 -3.39 0.33 10.31
N GLY A 257 -2.77 -0.52 11.13
CA GLY A 257 -2.53 -0.16 12.52
C GLY A 257 -2.08 -1.30 13.38
N ILE A 258 -2.00 -1.02 14.68
CA ILE A 258 -1.75 -2.02 15.70
C ILE A 258 -2.95 -2.09 16.61
N VAL A 259 -3.36 -3.32 16.88
CA VAL A 259 -4.51 -3.64 17.74
C VAL A 259 -4.07 -4.67 18.76
N TRP A 260 -4.50 -4.49 20.01
CA TRP A 260 -4.34 -5.48 21.06
C TRP A 260 -5.60 -6.32 21.16
N PHE A 261 -5.42 -7.63 21.09
CA PHE A 261 -6.52 -8.56 21.28
C PHE A 261 -6.62 -9.00 22.74
N ALA A 262 -7.85 -9.07 23.24
CA ALA A 262 -8.14 -9.71 24.52
C ALA A 262 -8.20 -11.23 24.30
N GLU A 263 -7.40 -12.00 25.02
CA GLU A 263 -7.62 -13.42 25.13
C GLU A 263 -8.85 -13.75 25.99
N ALA A 264 -9.40 -14.96 25.79
CA ALA A 264 -10.61 -15.40 26.45
C ALA A 264 -10.51 -15.41 28.01
N ASP A 265 -9.29 -15.42 28.55
CA ASP A 265 -9.01 -15.36 29.99
C ASP A 265 -8.73 -13.92 30.51
N GLY A 266 -8.68 -12.93 29.62
CA GLY A 266 -8.45 -11.53 29.91
C GLY A 266 -7.04 -11.19 30.45
N ARG A 267 -6.09 -12.12 30.43
CA ARG A 267 -4.78 -11.98 31.09
C ARG A 267 -3.63 -11.69 30.15
N ASN A 268 -3.72 -12.08 28.90
CA ASN A 268 -2.71 -11.79 27.88
C ASN A 268 -3.29 -10.88 26.81
N VAL A 269 -2.58 -9.81 26.53
CA VAL A 269 -2.94 -8.85 25.47
C VAL A 269 -1.72 -8.72 24.59
N GLU A 270 -1.79 -9.32 23.39
CA GLU A 270 -0.69 -9.29 22.44
C GLU A 270 -0.98 -8.29 21.32
N PRO A 271 0.02 -7.48 20.93
CA PRO A 271 -0.14 -6.54 19.82
C PRO A 271 -0.07 -7.25 18.49
N HIS A 272 -0.95 -6.87 17.57
CA HIS A 272 -0.98 -7.39 16.22
C HIS A 272 -1.03 -6.24 15.21
N VAL A 273 -0.28 -6.38 14.12
CA VAL A 273 -0.37 -5.50 12.95
C VAL A 273 -1.58 -5.91 12.15
N VAL A 274 -2.45 -4.95 11.90
CA VAL A 274 -3.64 -5.10 11.05
C VAL A 274 -3.41 -4.35 9.76
N GLN A 275 -3.68 -4.99 8.63
CA GLN A 275 -3.60 -4.39 7.31
C GLN A 275 -4.80 -4.81 6.48
N ARG A 276 -5.34 -3.87 5.70
CA ARG A 276 -6.32 -4.11 4.65
C ARG A 276 -6.04 -3.20 3.47
N VAL A 277 -6.05 -3.77 2.28
CA VAL A 277 -5.99 -3.06 1.00
C VAL A 277 -7.04 -3.66 0.10
N GLY A 278 -7.98 -2.85 -0.33
CA GLY A 278 -9.15 -3.35 -1.04
C GLY A 278 -9.91 -4.36 -0.19
N LEU A 279 -10.10 -5.56 -0.71
CA LEU A 279 -10.79 -6.67 -0.02
C LEU A 279 -9.84 -7.60 0.73
N ARG A 280 -8.53 -7.48 0.49
CA ARG A 280 -7.53 -8.33 1.14
C ARG A 280 -7.12 -7.73 2.49
N TRP A 281 -7.07 -8.56 3.53
CA TRP A 281 -6.58 -8.17 4.84
C TRP A 281 -5.71 -9.25 5.48
N SER A 282 -4.85 -8.83 6.39
CA SER A 282 -4.05 -9.69 7.24
C SER A 282 -3.97 -9.15 8.67
N ILE A 283 -3.77 -10.07 9.62
CA ILE A 283 -3.52 -9.80 11.04
C ILE A 283 -2.32 -10.65 11.45
N GLU A 284 -1.22 -10.00 11.76
CA GLU A 284 0.05 -10.64 12.08
C GLU A 284 0.54 -10.19 13.46
N PRO A 285 1.24 -11.04 14.25
CA PRO A 285 1.85 -10.61 15.50
C PRO A 285 2.77 -9.41 15.28
N ALA A 286 2.66 -8.39 16.13
CA ALA A 286 3.60 -7.28 16.15
C ALA A 286 4.85 -7.65 16.95
N ALA A 287 5.96 -6.92 16.73
CA ALA A 287 7.17 -7.13 17.53
C ALA A 287 6.92 -6.81 19.01
N SER A 288 7.62 -7.52 19.90
CA SER A 288 7.42 -7.48 21.35
C SER A 288 7.76 -6.13 22.03
N GLU A 289 8.32 -5.17 21.31
CA GLU A 289 8.73 -3.86 21.85
C GLU A 289 7.63 -2.81 21.89
N VAL A 290 6.45 -3.15 21.37
CA VAL A 290 5.31 -2.23 21.38
C VAL A 290 4.65 -2.27 22.75
N SER A 291 4.94 -1.26 23.59
CA SER A 291 4.30 -1.12 24.90
C SER A 291 2.80 -0.81 24.74
N PRO A 292 1.93 -1.46 25.50
CA PRO A 292 0.51 -1.13 25.51
C PRO A 292 0.32 0.25 26.16
N GLU A 293 0.39 1.32 25.37
CA GLU A 293 -0.11 2.60 25.85
C GLU A 293 -1.63 2.57 25.82
N ALA A 294 -2.20 2.57 27.02
CA ALA A 294 -3.61 2.78 27.36
C ALA A 294 -4.62 2.56 26.22
N GLY A 295 -5.04 1.32 25.98
CA GLY A 295 -6.16 1.06 25.09
C GLY A 295 -6.03 -0.19 24.22
N GLY A 296 -6.96 -0.36 23.31
CA GLY A 296 -7.05 -1.49 22.38
C GLY A 296 -6.26 -1.30 21.09
N GLY A 297 -5.66 -0.14 20.84
CA GLY A 297 -4.85 0.11 19.66
C GLY A 297 -5.28 1.30 18.82
N ARG A 298 -4.69 1.37 17.61
CA ARG A 298 -4.95 2.45 16.66
C ARG A 298 -4.97 1.89 15.25
N LEU A 299 -5.96 2.34 14.46
CA LEU A 299 -6.08 2.05 13.04
C LEU A 299 -6.13 3.36 12.25
N VAL A 300 -5.29 3.50 11.24
CA VAL A 300 -5.42 4.52 10.20
C VAL A 300 -6.26 3.93 9.08
N VAL A 301 -7.32 4.63 8.72
CA VAL A 301 -8.30 4.18 7.72
C VAL A 301 -8.39 5.22 6.62
N VAL A 302 -8.25 4.78 5.38
CA VAL A 302 -8.51 5.58 4.19
C VAL A 302 -9.85 5.16 3.63
N VAL A 303 -10.80 6.11 3.56
CA VAL A 303 -12.18 5.85 3.13
C VAL A 303 -12.59 6.84 2.04
N ARG A 304 -13.57 6.44 1.21
CA ARG A 304 -14.24 7.38 0.30
C ARG A 304 -15.02 8.42 1.10
N ARG A 305 -14.86 9.68 0.76
CA ARG A 305 -15.50 10.79 1.50
C ARG A 305 -17.03 10.66 1.51
N GLY A 306 -17.61 10.79 2.70
CA GLY A 306 -19.05 10.68 2.91
C GLY A 306 -19.63 9.28 2.86
N ALA A 307 -18.81 8.25 2.63
CA ALA A 307 -19.27 6.86 2.63
C ALA A 307 -19.39 6.28 4.04
N LEU A 308 -18.47 6.66 4.94
CA LEU A 308 -18.45 6.18 6.31
C LEU A 308 -18.02 7.31 7.26
N GLU A 309 -18.83 7.61 8.26
CA GLU A 309 -18.37 8.43 9.38
C GLU A 309 -17.37 7.63 10.23
N ALA A 310 -16.31 8.26 10.71
CA ALA A 310 -15.31 7.62 11.57
C ALA A 310 -15.93 6.94 12.81
N ALA A 311 -17.03 7.49 13.31
CA ALA A 311 -17.80 6.92 14.40
C ALA A 311 -18.44 5.57 14.07
N ALA A 312 -18.94 5.37 12.82
CA ALA A 312 -19.51 4.10 12.40
C ALA A 312 -18.45 2.99 12.32
N LEU A 313 -17.24 3.32 11.84
CA LEU A 313 -16.12 2.37 11.82
C LEU A 313 -15.71 1.92 13.23
N ILE A 314 -15.75 2.81 14.22
CA ILE A 314 -15.47 2.48 15.62
C ILE A 314 -16.62 1.67 16.21
N SER A 315 -17.88 2.04 15.92
CA SER A 315 -19.05 1.33 16.40
C SER A 315 -19.04 -0.14 15.99
N ASP A 316 -18.75 -0.44 14.72
CA ASP A 316 -18.65 -1.81 14.21
C ASP A 316 -17.59 -2.65 14.96
N LEU A 317 -16.55 -2.00 15.50
CA LEU A 317 -15.48 -2.67 16.25
C LEU A 317 -15.81 -2.83 17.75
N ILE A 318 -16.59 -1.93 18.33
CA ILE A 318 -16.77 -1.82 19.78
C ILE A 318 -18.15 -2.29 20.25
N ASP A 319 -19.22 -2.03 19.50
CA ASP A 319 -20.61 -2.11 19.99
C ASP A 319 -21.29 -3.48 19.84
N ALA A 320 -20.63 -4.47 19.31
CA ALA A 320 -21.17 -5.82 19.42
C ALA A 320 -20.85 -6.41 20.80
N GLU A 321 -21.70 -6.24 21.81
CA GLU A 321 -21.68 -7.02 23.05
C GLU A 321 -21.91 -8.52 22.82
#